data_c454e3a7006c0f52136c1ddf48b4a91b
#
_entry.id   c454e3a7006c0f52136c1ddf48b4a91b
#
_cell.length_a   1.000
_cell.length_b   1.000
_cell.length_c   1.000
_cell.angle_alpha   90.00
_cell.angle_beta   90.00
_cell.angle_gamma   90.00
#
_symmetry.space_group_name_H-M   'P 1'
#
loop_
_entity.id
_entity.type
_entity.pdbx_description
1 polymer ?
#
loop_
_entity_poly.entity_id
_entity_poly.type
_entity_poly.pdbx_seq_one_letter_code
_entity_poly.pdbx_strand_id
1 'polypeptide(L)'
;MQKIKFKSFVLIIPILIFSGISFYFFSLIFSTLKFDVSKNKKSRETKYSYVISSSDNKILSKLSRKFEIDNSYHKIPFFLKHSFISSEDKRFYKHNGIDLKSISRALIQNIRSGYVKEGGSTITQQVARLLFLNNDLSFQRKIKEIFISLILEFRYNKNQILKLYLNNIYLGSGAYGVDEAAQVYFGKFIEELTLSEIALIAGLAPAPSIYSPYQNLELAIKNRNKVLESMYVDGYISLANKNKAIKEKIKLNYQTADNFLDDKLLINFILQETDKKIGSKNDYKFLRIKSSINKDWQEKGQKISRYAGPKELEFGLLSIESNTGLIRTMITSKNPSINEYNRVISSVRPLGSTFKIIPYAAALIEGIKLSDKFEDLPICWESYCPKNFSEDYRGSISLIESFKSSSNIVPISITKKIGLKNIINLANSFGLGYEQEFEEFPSLAIGSYGDNLLNITNAYSAINNNGKIQSPEIIEKIESFKKQPIWENKSISKKILDLKINKKINKLLEKSVKEGTSKAAFIKGKKIYGKTGTSDGNKDLWFIGSIDNLTTGIWIGYDDNKESELSSGNAAYLWKKFISEIYKIPIKK
;
A
#
# COMPACT_ATOMS: atom_id res chain seq x y z
N MET A 1 6.02 -68.64 43.73
CA MET A 1 6.19 -67.18 43.74
C MET A 1 6.22 -66.48 42.33
N GLN A 2 6.21 -67.20 41.21
CA GLN A 2 6.23 -66.61 39.85
C GLN A 2 4.85 -66.23 39.25
N LYS A 3 3.74 -66.82 39.72
CA LYS A 3 2.39 -66.50 39.18
C LYS A 3 1.81 -65.17 39.62
N ILE A 4 2.32 -64.57 40.70
CA ILE A 4 1.81 -63.29 41.22
C ILE A 4 2.44 -62.08 40.44
N LYS A 5 3.69 -62.16 39.95
CA LYS A 5 4.36 -61.09 39.19
C LYS A 5 3.75 -60.86 37.80
N PHE A 6 3.22 -61.90 37.15
CA PHE A 6 2.64 -61.78 35.81
C PHE A 6 1.26 -61.12 35.83
N LYS A 7 0.42 -61.35 36.84
CA LYS A 7 -0.88 -60.66 36.97
C LYS A 7 -0.76 -59.18 37.26
N SER A 8 0.27 -58.74 38.02
CA SER A 8 0.53 -57.34 38.30
C SER A 8 1.02 -56.59 37.04
N PHE A 9 1.79 -57.23 36.16
CA PHE A 9 2.29 -56.64 34.93
C PHE A 9 1.18 -56.44 33.89
N VAL A 10 0.20 -57.34 33.81
CA VAL A 10 -0.96 -57.25 32.90
C VAL A 10 -1.93 -56.13 33.29
N LEU A 11 -1.99 -55.75 34.57
CA LEU A 11 -2.81 -54.62 35.05
C LEU A 11 -2.09 -53.25 34.96
N ILE A 12 -0.76 -53.22 35.03
CA ILE A 12 0.02 -51.97 34.99
C ILE A 12 0.07 -51.40 33.58
N ILE A 13 0.15 -52.20 32.52
CA ILE A 13 0.22 -51.77 31.13
C ILE A 13 -1.05 -50.99 30.73
N PRO A 14 -2.29 -51.46 30.96
CA PRO A 14 -3.50 -50.68 30.68
C PRO A 14 -3.58 -49.35 31.45
N ILE A 15 -3.10 -49.35 32.73
CA ILE A 15 -3.08 -48.13 33.55
C ILE A 15 -2.09 -47.09 33.00
N LEU A 16 -0.90 -47.51 32.57
CA LEU A 16 0.10 -46.66 31.94
C LEU A 16 -0.39 -46.12 30.58
N ILE A 17 -1.04 -46.97 29.78
CA ILE A 17 -1.65 -46.56 28.52
C ILE A 17 -2.78 -45.54 28.77
N PHE A 18 -3.63 -45.79 29.76
CA PHE A 18 -4.73 -44.89 30.13
C PHE A 18 -4.21 -43.58 30.70
N SER A 19 -3.17 -43.59 31.53
CA SER A 19 -2.53 -42.36 32.05
C SER A 19 -1.84 -41.58 30.95
N GLY A 20 -1.15 -42.24 30.02
CA GLY A 20 -0.53 -41.60 28.85
C GLY A 20 -1.56 -40.93 27.91
N ILE A 21 -2.67 -41.65 27.67
CA ILE A 21 -3.79 -41.12 26.90
C ILE A 21 -4.43 -39.91 27.62
N SER A 22 -4.67 -40.03 28.94
CA SER A 22 -5.21 -38.94 29.75
C SER A 22 -4.31 -37.72 29.80
N PHE A 23 -2.98 -37.92 29.93
CA PHE A 23 -2.00 -36.83 29.89
C PHE A 23 -1.96 -36.14 28.50
N TYR A 24 -2.02 -36.94 27.43
CA TYR A 24 -2.09 -36.41 26.08
C TYR A 24 -3.35 -35.54 25.86
N PHE A 25 -4.52 -36.01 26.32
CA PHE A 25 -5.76 -35.22 26.26
C PHE A 25 -5.72 -33.99 27.16
N PHE A 26 -5.14 -34.09 28.34
CA PHE A 26 -4.97 -32.94 29.23
C PHE A 26 -4.06 -31.88 28.60
N SER A 27 -2.95 -32.32 28.02
CA SER A 27 -2.05 -31.43 27.26
C SER A 27 -2.76 -30.74 26.08
N LEU A 28 -3.60 -31.48 25.34
CA LEU A 28 -4.39 -30.97 24.23
C LEU A 28 -5.42 -29.95 24.71
N ILE A 29 -6.15 -30.27 25.80
CA ILE A 29 -7.11 -29.33 26.44
C ILE A 29 -6.40 -28.06 26.91
N PHE A 30 -5.26 -28.21 27.56
CA PHE A 30 -4.49 -27.07 28.07
C PHE A 30 -3.94 -26.18 26.96
N SER A 31 -3.49 -26.75 25.85
CA SER A 31 -3.05 -26.00 24.69
C SER A 31 -4.20 -25.24 24.01
N THR A 32 -5.39 -25.85 23.93
CA THR A 32 -6.58 -25.20 23.36
C THR A 32 -7.21 -24.19 24.32
N LEU A 33 -7.15 -24.37 25.63
CA LEU A 33 -7.61 -23.39 26.62
C LEU A 33 -6.71 -22.15 26.67
N LYS A 34 -5.40 -22.30 26.42
CA LYS A 34 -4.46 -21.17 26.29
C LYS A 34 -4.53 -20.44 24.96
N PHE A 35 -5.19 -21.03 23.95
CA PHE A 35 -5.31 -20.41 22.65
C PHE A 35 -6.30 -19.25 22.72
N ASP A 36 -5.76 -18.08 22.82
CA ASP A 36 -6.51 -16.85 22.71
C ASP A 36 -6.58 -16.44 21.23
N VAL A 37 -7.76 -16.62 20.65
CA VAL A 37 -8.01 -16.26 19.23
C VAL A 37 -7.70 -14.79 18.98
N SER A 38 -7.78 -13.95 20.03
CA SER A 38 -7.46 -12.51 19.94
C SER A 38 -5.96 -12.22 19.88
N LYS A 39 -5.11 -13.16 20.34
CA LYS A 39 -3.65 -12.96 20.46
C LYS A 39 -2.82 -13.49 19.30
N ASN A 40 -3.41 -14.14 18.31
CA ASN A 40 -2.67 -14.59 17.12
C ASN A 40 -2.38 -13.45 16.14
N LYS A 41 -1.69 -12.42 16.66
CA LYS A 41 -1.32 -11.17 15.98
C LYS A 41 0.00 -11.34 15.22
N LYS A 42 -0.02 -11.96 14.05
CA LYS A 42 1.13 -11.94 13.11
C LYS A 42 0.84 -11.17 11.83
N SER A 43 0.21 -10.00 11.93
CA SER A 43 0.25 -9.00 10.85
C SER A 43 0.07 -7.62 11.45
N ARG A 44 0.68 -6.58 10.87
CA ARG A 44 0.38 -5.18 11.20
C ARG A 44 -1.11 -4.97 10.93
N GLU A 45 -1.91 -5.09 11.99
CA GLU A 45 -3.36 -5.00 11.90
C GLU A 45 -3.74 -3.53 11.68
N THR A 46 -4.24 -3.25 10.51
CA THR A 46 -5.06 -2.04 10.34
C THR A 46 -6.28 -2.16 11.25
N LYS A 47 -6.62 -1.07 11.94
CA LYS A 47 -7.77 -1.03 12.87
C LYS A 47 -9.11 -1.23 12.15
N TYR A 48 -9.14 -1.19 10.82
CA TYR A 48 -10.32 -1.22 9.97
C TYR A 48 -10.07 -2.00 8.67
N SER A 49 -11.13 -2.50 8.07
CA SER A 49 -11.13 -2.96 6.69
C SER A 49 -11.12 -1.76 5.74
N TYR A 50 -10.47 -1.88 4.59
CA TYR A 50 -10.40 -0.77 3.65
C TYR A 50 -10.45 -1.19 2.19
N VAL A 51 -10.88 -0.25 1.36
CA VAL A 51 -10.66 -0.25 -0.09
C VAL A 51 -10.00 1.06 -0.45
N ILE A 52 -8.80 1.01 -1.01
CA ILE A 52 -8.08 2.17 -1.54
C ILE A 52 -8.28 2.21 -3.05
N SER A 53 -8.84 3.29 -3.55
CA SER A 53 -8.97 3.57 -4.98
C SER A 53 -8.03 4.69 -5.41
N SER A 54 -7.61 4.64 -6.67
CA SER A 54 -6.85 5.70 -7.34
C SER A 54 -7.74 6.87 -7.75
N SER A 55 -7.14 7.96 -8.19
CA SER A 55 -7.85 9.12 -8.74
C SER A 55 -8.67 8.78 -10.00
N ASP A 56 -8.23 7.79 -10.77
CA ASP A 56 -8.94 7.24 -11.94
C ASP A 56 -9.87 6.06 -11.58
N ASN A 57 -10.28 5.96 -10.31
CA ASN A 57 -11.25 5.00 -9.76
C ASN A 57 -10.89 3.51 -9.93
N LYS A 58 -9.62 3.18 -10.15
CA LYS A 58 -9.13 1.80 -10.12
C LYS A 58 -8.75 1.41 -8.69
N ILE A 59 -8.96 0.15 -8.33
CA ILE A 59 -8.56 -0.31 -6.99
C ILE A 59 -7.03 -0.45 -6.95
N LEU A 60 -6.41 0.19 -5.95
CA LEU A 60 -4.98 0.08 -5.66
C LEU A 60 -4.70 -1.05 -4.68
N SER A 61 -5.51 -1.12 -3.62
CA SER A 61 -5.39 -2.14 -2.58
C SER A 61 -6.71 -2.31 -1.84
N LYS A 62 -6.89 -3.48 -1.25
CA LYS A 62 -7.99 -3.75 -0.34
C LYS A 62 -7.56 -4.73 0.74
N LEU A 63 -8.10 -4.57 1.92
CA LEU A 63 -7.95 -5.49 3.04
C LEU A 63 -9.28 -5.65 3.73
N SER A 64 -9.70 -6.91 3.92
CA SER A 64 -10.79 -7.25 4.81
C SER A 64 -10.20 -7.70 6.14
N ARG A 65 -10.57 -7.02 7.22
CA ARG A 65 -10.12 -7.40 8.57
C ARG A 65 -10.77 -8.73 8.95
N LYS A 66 -9.98 -9.68 9.44
CA LYS A 66 -10.53 -10.89 10.07
C LYS A 66 -11.31 -10.46 11.31
N PHE A 67 -12.61 -10.74 11.33
CA PHE A 67 -13.46 -10.37 12.46
C PHE A 67 -13.03 -11.13 13.71
N GLU A 68 -12.71 -10.40 14.76
CA GLU A 68 -12.54 -10.96 16.09
C GLU A 68 -13.91 -11.39 16.68
N ILE A 69 -13.86 -12.22 17.72
CA ILE A 69 -15.04 -12.78 18.42
C ILE A 69 -15.85 -11.69 19.15
N ASP A 70 -15.38 -10.43 19.12
CA ASP A 70 -16.00 -9.33 19.84
C ASP A 70 -17.45 -9.10 19.40
N ASN A 71 -18.33 -8.96 20.42
CA ASN A 71 -19.79 -8.96 20.28
C ASN A 71 -20.39 -7.72 19.60
N SER A 72 -19.59 -6.81 19.12
CA SER A 72 -20.04 -5.55 18.58
C SER A 72 -19.97 -5.49 17.04
N TYR A 73 -21.12 -5.37 16.41
CA TYR A 73 -21.46 -4.59 15.22
C TYR A 73 -21.58 -5.19 13.82
N HIS A 74 -21.11 -6.37 13.45
CA HIS A 74 -21.60 -6.91 12.18
C HIS A 74 -22.46 -8.14 12.40
N LYS A 75 -23.77 -7.94 12.26
CA LYS A 75 -24.70 -9.06 12.06
C LYS A 75 -24.38 -9.64 10.69
N ILE A 76 -23.79 -10.83 10.66
CA ILE A 76 -23.65 -11.59 9.41
C ILE A 76 -25.02 -11.62 8.73
N PRO A 77 -25.14 -11.23 7.45
CA PRO A 77 -26.42 -11.20 6.75
C PRO A 77 -27.15 -12.55 6.87
N PHE A 78 -28.44 -12.51 7.10
CA PHE A 78 -29.27 -13.70 7.33
C PHE A 78 -29.06 -14.76 6.24
N PHE A 79 -29.13 -14.36 4.99
CA PHE A 79 -28.95 -15.30 3.87
C PHE A 79 -27.53 -15.86 3.76
N LEU A 80 -26.51 -15.06 4.07
CA LEU A 80 -25.12 -15.54 4.07
C LEU A 80 -24.88 -16.60 5.12
N LYS A 81 -25.36 -16.37 6.35
CA LYS A 81 -25.32 -17.34 7.44
C LYS A 81 -25.98 -18.66 7.05
N HIS A 82 -27.20 -18.60 6.52
CA HIS A 82 -27.98 -19.79 6.24
C HIS A 82 -27.59 -20.51 4.95
N SER A 83 -26.91 -19.83 4.01
CA SER A 83 -26.36 -20.49 2.83
C SER A 83 -25.26 -21.48 3.19
N PHE A 84 -24.34 -21.10 4.10
CA PHE A 84 -23.31 -22.02 4.60
C PHE A 84 -23.88 -23.13 5.49
N ILE A 85 -24.85 -22.82 6.34
CA ILE A 85 -25.53 -23.84 7.17
C ILE A 85 -26.22 -24.86 6.28
N SER A 86 -26.97 -24.43 5.27
CA SER A 86 -27.68 -25.34 4.36
C SER A 86 -26.75 -26.17 3.49
N SER A 87 -25.58 -25.66 3.14
CA SER A 87 -24.63 -26.39 2.29
C SER A 87 -23.71 -27.33 3.07
N GLU A 88 -23.22 -26.90 4.24
CA GLU A 88 -22.15 -27.57 4.96
C GLU A 88 -22.64 -28.35 6.18
N ASP A 89 -23.65 -27.85 6.91
CA ASP A 89 -24.07 -28.41 8.19
C ASP A 89 -25.53 -28.07 8.53
N LYS A 90 -26.47 -28.72 7.85
CA LYS A 90 -27.93 -28.46 8.00
C LYS A 90 -28.44 -28.56 9.44
N ARG A 91 -27.73 -29.30 10.28
CA ARG A 91 -28.09 -29.53 11.67
C ARG A 91 -27.24 -28.76 12.66
N PHE A 92 -26.50 -27.77 12.23
CA PHE A 92 -25.53 -26.99 13.01
C PHE A 92 -26.04 -26.60 14.40
N TYR A 93 -27.28 -26.12 14.50
CA TYR A 93 -27.89 -25.73 15.78
C TYR A 93 -28.44 -26.89 16.62
N LYS A 94 -28.38 -28.14 16.09
CA LYS A 94 -28.99 -29.32 16.72
C LYS A 94 -28.00 -30.35 17.30
N HIS A 95 -26.70 -30.08 17.17
CA HIS A 95 -25.64 -30.95 17.71
C HIS A 95 -24.58 -30.11 18.48
N ASN A 96 -23.78 -30.80 19.30
CA ASN A 96 -22.70 -30.19 20.09
C ASN A 96 -21.33 -30.58 19.51
N GLY A 97 -20.97 -30.02 18.34
CA GLY A 97 -19.67 -30.23 17.69
C GLY A 97 -19.58 -31.42 16.76
N ILE A 98 -20.32 -32.50 17.03
CA ILE A 98 -20.33 -33.73 16.23
C ILE A 98 -21.77 -34.06 15.86
N ASP A 99 -22.03 -34.37 14.59
CA ASP A 99 -23.34 -34.85 14.14
C ASP A 99 -23.29 -36.33 13.72
N LEU A 100 -23.58 -37.24 14.66
CA LEU A 100 -23.60 -38.68 14.42
C LEU A 100 -24.58 -39.07 13.31
N LYS A 101 -25.73 -38.39 13.18
CA LYS A 101 -26.72 -38.66 12.12
C LYS A 101 -26.17 -38.29 10.73
N SER A 102 -25.47 -37.17 10.61
CA SER A 102 -24.82 -36.77 9.34
C SER A 102 -23.65 -37.70 8.99
N ILE A 103 -22.86 -38.13 9.98
CA ILE A 103 -21.77 -39.09 9.78
C ILE A 103 -22.33 -40.43 9.28
N SER A 104 -23.37 -40.98 9.94
CA SER A 104 -23.99 -42.23 9.53
C SER A 104 -24.60 -42.16 8.12
N ARG A 105 -25.27 -41.06 7.79
CA ARG A 105 -25.83 -40.80 6.45
C ARG A 105 -24.72 -40.77 5.39
N ALA A 106 -23.65 -39.99 5.64
CA ALA A 106 -22.51 -39.87 4.72
C ALA A 106 -21.83 -41.24 4.51
N LEU A 107 -21.65 -42.02 5.57
CA LEU A 107 -21.08 -43.36 5.49
C LEU A 107 -21.91 -44.29 4.57
N ILE A 108 -23.25 -44.34 4.77
CA ILE A 108 -24.16 -45.15 3.94
C ILE A 108 -24.10 -44.69 2.48
N GLN A 109 -24.12 -43.39 2.22
CA GLN A 109 -24.06 -42.84 0.86
C GLN A 109 -22.72 -43.16 0.17
N ASN A 110 -21.61 -43.05 0.89
CA ASN A 110 -20.27 -43.32 0.35
C ASN A 110 -20.09 -44.83 0.06
N ILE A 111 -20.61 -45.72 0.92
CA ILE A 111 -20.62 -47.16 0.67
C ILE A 111 -21.46 -47.49 -0.58
N ARG A 112 -22.65 -46.89 -0.71
CA ARG A 112 -23.53 -47.14 -1.87
C ARG A 112 -22.98 -46.63 -3.19
N SER A 113 -22.24 -45.51 -3.15
CA SER A 113 -21.68 -44.89 -4.38
C SER A 113 -20.32 -45.48 -4.77
N GLY A 114 -19.60 -46.18 -3.89
CA GLY A 114 -18.26 -46.70 -4.11
C GLY A 114 -17.15 -45.64 -4.10
N TYR A 115 -17.50 -44.36 -3.85
CA TYR A 115 -16.55 -43.24 -3.72
C TYR A 115 -17.05 -42.24 -2.69
N VAL A 116 -16.18 -41.30 -2.25
CA VAL A 116 -16.55 -40.26 -1.26
C VAL A 116 -17.47 -39.25 -1.92
N LYS A 117 -18.78 -39.43 -1.73
CA LYS A 117 -19.83 -38.56 -2.30
C LYS A 117 -20.26 -37.43 -1.36
N GLU A 118 -20.30 -37.71 -0.05
CA GLU A 118 -20.68 -36.75 0.98
C GLU A 118 -19.68 -36.72 2.12
N GLY A 119 -19.43 -35.49 2.65
CA GLY A 119 -18.67 -35.30 3.89
C GLY A 119 -19.58 -35.26 5.10
N GLY A 120 -19.14 -35.85 6.21
CA GLY A 120 -19.87 -35.87 7.50
C GLY A 120 -19.30 -34.93 8.54
N SER A 121 -18.37 -34.03 8.19
CA SER A 121 -17.75 -33.10 9.14
C SER A 121 -18.64 -31.88 9.38
N THR A 122 -18.79 -31.49 10.64
CA THR A 122 -19.57 -30.30 11.05
C THR A 122 -18.78 -29.00 10.82
N ILE A 123 -19.48 -27.86 10.81
CA ILE A 123 -18.85 -26.53 10.81
C ILE A 123 -17.88 -26.39 11.98
N THR A 124 -18.24 -26.87 13.19
CA THR A 124 -17.36 -26.81 14.36
C THR A 124 -16.08 -27.62 14.17
N GLN A 125 -16.17 -28.81 13.55
CA GLN A 125 -14.99 -29.62 13.20
C GLN A 125 -14.13 -28.91 12.15
N GLN A 126 -14.72 -28.24 11.19
CA GLN A 126 -13.98 -27.44 10.21
C GLN A 126 -13.25 -26.26 10.90
N VAL A 127 -13.88 -25.57 11.86
CA VAL A 127 -13.22 -24.53 12.68
C VAL A 127 -12.04 -25.10 13.47
N ALA A 128 -12.23 -26.27 14.11
CA ALA A 128 -11.15 -26.96 14.82
C ALA A 128 -9.95 -27.23 13.90
N ARG A 129 -10.20 -27.71 12.69
CA ARG A 129 -9.16 -27.95 11.68
C ARG A 129 -8.48 -26.66 11.23
N LEU A 130 -9.26 -25.62 10.91
CA LEU A 130 -8.74 -24.36 10.36
C LEU A 130 -7.84 -23.59 11.33
N LEU A 131 -8.15 -23.64 12.63
CA LEU A 131 -7.49 -22.80 13.64
C LEU A 131 -6.39 -23.53 14.42
N PHE A 132 -6.47 -24.86 14.58
CA PHE A 132 -5.63 -25.61 15.53
C PHE A 132 -4.84 -26.77 14.93
N LEU A 133 -5.12 -27.18 13.70
CA LEU A 133 -4.54 -28.38 13.12
C LEU A 133 -3.86 -28.09 11.78
N ASN A 134 -2.87 -28.93 11.44
CA ASN A 134 -2.24 -28.91 10.13
C ASN A 134 -3.10 -29.66 9.10
N ASN A 135 -2.80 -29.47 7.79
CA ASN A 135 -3.58 -30.08 6.70
C ASN A 135 -3.27 -31.59 6.46
N ASP A 136 -2.59 -32.26 7.36
CA ASP A 136 -2.25 -33.67 7.21
C ASP A 136 -3.49 -34.55 7.21
N LEU A 137 -3.59 -35.48 6.24
CA LEU A 137 -4.68 -36.44 6.16
C LEU A 137 -4.37 -37.66 7.03
N SER A 138 -4.48 -37.55 8.36
CA SER A 138 -4.24 -38.69 9.29
C SER A 138 -5.43 -38.92 10.19
N PHE A 139 -5.59 -40.19 10.61
CA PHE A 139 -6.60 -40.59 11.59
C PHE A 139 -6.41 -39.88 12.93
N GLN A 140 -5.17 -39.71 13.36
CA GLN A 140 -4.82 -38.99 14.59
C GLN A 140 -5.28 -37.53 14.54
N ARG A 141 -5.12 -36.85 13.39
CA ARG A 141 -5.64 -35.50 13.20
C ARG A 141 -7.18 -35.49 13.35
N LYS A 142 -7.89 -36.47 12.79
CA LYS A 142 -9.36 -36.54 12.89
C LYS A 142 -9.85 -36.73 14.32
N ILE A 143 -9.14 -37.48 15.12
CA ILE A 143 -9.43 -37.62 16.56
C ILE A 143 -9.25 -36.26 17.26
N LYS A 144 -8.12 -35.58 17.03
CA LYS A 144 -7.87 -34.22 17.59
C LYS A 144 -8.97 -33.23 17.18
N GLU A 145 -9.40 -33.27 15.92
CA GLU A 145 -10.48 -32.42 15.40
C GLU A 145 -11.79 -32.62 16.18
N ILE A 146 -12.14 -33.85 16.47
CA ILE A 146 -13.32 -34.20 17.27
C ILE A 146 -13.24 -33.62 18.68
N PHE A 147 -12.11 -33.81 19.39
CA PHE A 147 -11.96 -33.29 20.75
C PHE A 147 -11.94 -31.77 20.81
N ILE A 148 -11.21 -31.13 19.89
CA ILE A 148 -11.18 -29.67 19.81
C ILE A 148 -12.58 -29.12 19.51
N SER A 149 -13.36 -29.80 18.66
CA SER A 149 -14.73 -29.35 18.36
C SER A 149 -15.65 -29.37 19.59
N LEU A 150 -15.51 -30.38 20.47
CA LEU A 150 -16.25 -30.44 21.73
C LEU A 150 -15.82 -29.29 22.68
N ILE A 151 -14.53 -28.97 22.75
CA ILE A 151 -14.01 -27.88 23.57
C ILE A 151 -14.53 -26.52 23.03
N LEU A 152 -14.56 -26.35 21.70
CA LEU A 152 -15.10 -25.14 21.08
C LEU A 152 -16.59 -24.92 21.41
N GLU A 153 -17.40 -25.98 21.36
CA GLU A 153 -18.83 -25.90 21.73
C GLU A 153 -19.05 -25.63 23.22
N PHE A 154 -18.15 -26.07 24.07
CA PHE A 154 -18.20 -25.74 25.49
C PHE A 154 -17.83 -24.28 25.74
N ARG A 155 -16.87 -23.72 24.98
CA ARG A 155 -16.32 -22.38 25.22
C ARG A 155 -17.06 -21.28 24.48
N TYR A 156 -17.64 -21.57 23.32
CA TYR A 156 -18.25 -20.61 22.42
C TYR A 156 -19.69 -21.00 22.06
N ASN A 157 -20.56 -20.02 21.93
CA ASN A 157 -21.91 -20.28 21.40
C ASN A 157 -21.89 -20.49 19.88
N LYS A 158 -22.96 -21.07 19.34
CA LYS A 158 -23.10 -21.40 17.93
C LYS A 158 -22.83 -20.20 16.97
N ASN A 159 -23.29 -19.01 17.33
CA ASN A 159 -23.05 -17.83 16.50
C ASN A 159 -21.57 -17.41 16.49
N GLN A 160 -20.87 -17.57 17.60
CA GLN A 160 -19.42 -17.32 17.67
C GLN A 160 -18.64 -18.35 16.85
N ILE A 161 -19.00 -19.64 16.93
CA ILE A 161 -18.39 -20.70 16.13
C ILE A 161 -18.61 -20.47 14.63
N LEU A 162 -19.84 -20.12 14.24
CA LEU A 162 -20.16 -19.83 12.85
C LEU A 162 -19.38 -18.60 12.35
N LYS A 163 -19.24 -17.58 13.17
CA LYS A 163 -18.44 -16.40 12.87
C LYS A 163 -16.97 -16.76 12.65
N LEU A 164 -16.39 -17.58 13.53
CA LEU A 164 -15.03 -18.09 13.36
C LEU A 164 -14.86 -18.87 12.04
N TYR A 165 -15.84 -19.68 11.68
CA TYR A 165 -15.87 -20.41 10.42
C TYR A 165 -15.84 -19.47 9.22
N LEU A 166 -16.82 -18.56 9.14
CA LEU A 166 -17.01 -17.64 8.02
C LEU A 166 -15.84 -16.68 7.83
N ASN A 167 -15.09 -16.38 8.89
CA ASN A 167 -13.93 -15.50 8.84
C ASN A 167 -12.64 -16.20 8.37
N ASN A 168 -12.55 -17.52 8.52
CA ASN A 168 -11.29 -18.22 8.31
C ASN A 168 -11.31 -19.27 7.19
N ILE A 169 -12.49 -19.62 6.66
CA ILE A 169 -12.61 -20.59 5.58
C ILE A 169 -11.92 -20.08 4.31
N TYR A 170 -11.13 -20.94 3.67
CA TYR A 170 -10.58 -20.65 2.34
C TYR A 170 -11.66 -20.82 1.28
N LEU A 171 -11.84 -19.83 0.42
CA LEU A 171 -12.90 -19.77 -0.60
C LEU A 171 -12.35 -19.62 -2.04
N GLY A 172 -11.08 -19.97 -2.24
CA GLY A 172 -10.45 -19.92 -3.56
C GLY A 172 -9.85 -18.54 -3.91
N SER A 173 -9.03 -18.50 -4.97
CA SER A 173 -8.41 -17.26 -5.47
C SER A 173 -7.73 -16.39 -4.41
N GLY A 174 -7.11 -17.03 -3.39
CA GLY A 174 -6.45 -16.35 -2.28
C GLY A 174 -7.38 -15.78 -1.21
N ALA A 175 -8.71 -15.95 -1.31
CA ALA A 175 -9.67 -15.40 -0.37
C ALA A 175 -9.83 -16.29 0.88
N TYR A 176 -9.57 -15.74 2.05
CA TYR A 176 -9.84 -16.35 3.36
C TYR A 176 -10.96 -15.57 4.07
N GLY A 177 -12.07 -16.26 4.31
CA GLY A 177 -13.29 -15.69 4.87
C GLY A 177 -14.21 -15.08 3.82
N VAL A 178 -15.47 -14.90 4.21
CA VAL A 178 -16.55 -14.45 3.32
C VAL A 178 -16.39 -13.00 2.85
N ASP A 179 -15.79 -12.14 3.68
CA ASP A 179 -15.52 -10.75 3.32
C ASP A 179 -14.49 -10.64 2.19
N GLU A 180 -13.37 -11.38 2.29
CA GLU A 180 -12.38 -11.42 1.21
C GLU A 180 -12.97 -12.03 -0.06
N ALA A 181 -13.77 -13.10 0.06
CA ALA A 181 -14.44 -13.71 -1.08
C ALA A 181 -15.41 -12.75 -1.77
N ALA A 182 -16.20 -11.99 -1.01
CA ALA A 182 -17.10 -10.96 -1.54
C ALA A 182 -16.33 -9.87 -2.30
N GLN A 183 -15.20 -9.45 -1.76
CA GLN A 183 -14.33 -8.48 -2.41
C GLN A 183 -13.64 -9.06 -3.65
N VAL A 184 -13.07 -10.27 -3.54
CA VAL A 184 -12.35 -10.91 -4.66
C VAL A 184 -13.30 -11.15 -5.83
N TYR A 185 -14.43 -11.78 -5.61
CA TYR A 185 -15.30 -12.20 -6.70
C TYR A 185 -16.23 -11.11 -7.21
N PHE A 186 -16.64 -10.17 -6.34
CA PHE A 186 -17.68 -9.19 -6.69
C PHE A 186 -17.28 -7.73 -6.47
N GLY A 187 -16.16 -7.45 -5.77
CA GLY A 187 -15.76 -6.08 -5.42
C GLY A 187 -16.73 -5.40 -4.46
N LYS A 188 -17.49 -6.19 -3.68
CA LYS A 188 -18.57 -5.75 -2.80
C LYS A 188 -18.28 -6.13 -1.35
N PHE A 189 -18.88 -5.40 -0.41
CA PHE A 189 -18.98 -5.87 0.96
C PHE A 189 -20.10 -6.91 1.10
N ILE A 190 -20.04 -7.74 2.16
CA ILE A 190 -21.01 -8.83 2.34
C ILE A 190 -22.47 -8.36 2.42
N GLU A 191 -22.71 -7.14 2.90
CA GLU A 191 -24.04 -6.53 3.00
C GLU A 191 -24.60 -6.06 1.65
N GLU A 192 -23.74 -5.91 0.63
CA GLU A 192 -24.11 -5.48 -0.73
C GLU A 192 -24.38 -6.68 -1.65
N LEU A 193 -24.10 -7.91 -1.16
CA LEU A 193 -24.25 -9.12 -1.97
C LEU A 193 -25.72 -9.45 -2.23
N THR A 194 -26.02 -9.84 -3.46
CA THR A 194 -27.32 -10.42 -3.81
C THR A 194 -27.41 -11.85 -3.28
N LEU A 195 -28.63 -12.40 -3.22
CA LEU A 195 -28.83 -13.80 -2.82
C LEU A 195 -28.08 -14.78 -3.75
N SER A 196 -28.01 -14.47 -5.02
CA SER A 196 -27.27 -15.24 -6.02
C SER A 196 -25.75 -15.24 -5.75
N GLU A 197 -25.16 -14.09 -5.43
CA GLU A 197 -23.77 -13.93 -5.10
C GLU A 197 -23.39 -14.62 -3.77
N ILE A 198 -24.26 -14.48 -2.76
CA ILE A 198 -24.15 -15.18 -1.47
C ILE A 198 -24.12 -16.71 -1.67
N ALA A 199 -25.04 -17.24 -2.44
CA ALA A 199 -25.11 -18.68 -2.69
C ALA A 199 -23.92 -19.17 -3.52
N LEU A 200 -23.36 -18.34 -4.40
CA LEU A 200 -22.16 -18.68 -5.13
C LEU A 200 -20.97 -18.81 -4.18
N ILE A 201 -20.75 -17.83 -3.30
CA ILE A 201 -19.65 -17.87 -2.31
C ILE A 201 -19.76 -19.14 -1.42
N ALA A 202 -20.97 -19.45 -0.91
CA ALA A 202 -21.18 -20.64 -0.10
C ALA A 202 -20.92 -21.93 -0.90
N GLY A 203 -21.24 -21.96 -2.19
CA GLY A 203 -20.99 -23.07 -3.09
C GLY A 203 -19.52 -23.36 -3.38
N LEU A 204 -18.61 -22.46 -3.02
CA LEU A 204 -17.15 -22.66 -3.17
C LEU A 204 -16.56 -23.52 -2.05
N ALA A 205 -17.17 -23.51 -0.86
CA ALA A 205 -16.62 -24.09 0.37
C ALA A 205 -16.12 -25.54 0.25
N PRO A 206 -16.81 -26.48 -0.44
CA PRO A 206 -16.40 -27.88 -0.50
C PRO A 206 -15.09 -28.12 -1.27
N ALA A 207 -14.82 -27.33 -2.33
CA ALA A 207 -13.62 -27.46 -3.17
C ALA A 207 -13.24 -26.11 -3.80
N PRO A 208 -12.73 -25.15 -3.02
CA PRO A 208 -12.60 -23.75 -3.42
C PRO A 208 -11.73 -23.52 -4.66
N SER A 209 -10.67 -24.30 -4.82
CA SER A 209 -9.78 -24.19 -5.99
C SER A 209 -10.44 -24.72 -7.28
N ILE A 210 -11.27 -25.77 -7.17
CA ILE A 210 -11.96 -26.39 -8.30
C ILE A 210 -13.19 -25.57 -8.71
N TYR A 211 -13.91 -25.04 -7.72
CA TYR A 211 -15.17 -24.30 -7.90
C TYR A 211 -14.97 -22.81 -8.10
N SER A 212 -13.73 -22.31 -8.14
CA SER A 212 -13.46 -20.91 -8.38
C SER A 212 -14.12 -20.42 -9.68
N PRO A 213 -14.94 -19.37 -9.64
CA PRO A 213 -15.65 -18.86 -10.82
C PRO A 213 -14.71 -18.23 -11.85
N TYR A 214 -13.47 -17.90 -11.47
CA TYR A 214 -12.44 -17.45 -12.40
C TYR A 214 -11.86 -18.59 -13.25
N GLN A 215 -11.89 -19.83 -12.74
CA GLN A 215 -11.43 -21.01 -13.46
C GLN A 215 -12.57 -21.68 -14.23
N ASN A 216 -13.74 -21.83 -13.59
CA ASN A 216 -14.89 -22.50 -14.20
C ASN A 216 -16.21 -21.89 -13.70
N LEU A 217 -16.70 -20.88 -14.40
CA LEU A 217 -17.92 -20.17 -14.04
C LEU A 217 -19.16 -21.07 -14.08
N GLU A 218 -19.24 -22.00 -15.04
CA GLU A 218 -20.40 -22.90 -15.16
C GLU A 218 -20.49 -23.84 -13.95
N LEU A 219 -19.37 -24.39 -13.51
CA LEU A 219 -19.30 -25.26 -12.34
C LEU A 219 -19.64 -24.49 -11.06
N ALA A 220 -19.15 -23.25 -10.93
CA ALA A 220 -19.52 -22.35 -9.83
C ALA A 220 -21.02 -22.07 -9.80
N ILE A 221 -21.64 -21.77 -10.96
CA ILE A 221 -23.09 -21.57 -11.10
C ILE A 221 -23.86 -22.84 -10.75
N LYS A 222 -23.39 -24.01 -11.17
CA LYS A 222 -24.02 -25.29 -10.81
C LYS A 222 -24.04 -25.50 -9.29
N ASN A 223 -22.96 -25.20 -8.60
CA ASN A 223 -22.88 -25.30 -7.14
C ASN A 223 -23.70 -24.22 -6.44
N ARG A 224 -23.70 -22.97 -6.94
CA ARG A 224 -24.64 -21.93 -6.49
C ARG A 224 -26.09 -22.43 -6.50
N ASN A 225 -26.50 -23.06 -7.59
CA ASN A 225 -27.88 -23.55 -7.72
C ASN A 225 -28.19 -24.65 -6.72
N LYS A 226 -27.21 -25.54 -6.38
CA LYS A 226 -27.36 -26.53 -5.31
C LYS A 226 -27.56 -25.87 -3.94
N VAL A 227 -26.78 -24.80 -3.65
CA VAL A 227 -26.96 -24.05 -2.39
C VAL A 227 -28.34 -23.40 -2.32
N LEU A 228 -28.79 -22.75 -3.39
CA LEU A 228 -30.13 -22.16 -3.47
C LEU A 228 -31.24 -23.21 -3.29
N GLU A 229 -31.06 -24.40 -3.86
CA GLU A 229 -31.99 -25.52 -3.65
C GLU A 229 -32.01 -25.96 -2.18
N SER A 230 -30.82 -26.14 -1.57
CA SER A 230 -30.72 -26.50 -0.14
C SER A 230 -31.38 -25.46 0.76
N MET A 231 -31.15 -24.16 0.50
CA MET A 231 -31.79 -23.08 1.27
C MET A 231 -33.32 -23.06 1.13
N TYR A 232 -33.84 -23.42 -0.05
CA TYR A 232 -35.26 -23.55 -0.28
C TYR A 232 -35.85 -24.74 0.47
N VAL A 233 -35.22 -25.90 0.37
CA VAL A 233 -35.67 -27.12 1.08
C VAL A 233 -35.61 -26.94 2.60
N ASP A 234 -34.62 -26.21 3.10
CA ASP A 234 -34.48 -25.89 4.52
C ASP A 234 -35.39 -24.73 4.99
N GLY A 235 -36.19 -24.13 4.09
CA GLY A 235 -37.18 -23.10 4.40
C GLY A 235 -36.62 -21.68 4.61
N TYR A 236 -35.34 -21.43 4.28
CA TYR A 236 -34.74 -20.12 4.45
C TYR A 236 -35.07 -19.13 3.34
N ILE A 237 -35.46 -19.59 2.16
CA ILE A 237 -35.90 -18.76 1.04
C ILE A 237 -37.19 -19.32 0.41
N SER A 238 -37.99 -18.45 -0.17
CA SER A 238 -39.19 -18.84 -0.93
C SER A 238 -38.82 -19.39 -2.32
N LEU A 239 -39.73 -20.14 -2.96
CA LEU A 239 -39.55 -20.61 -4.34
C LEU A 239 -39.33 -19.43 -5.31
N ALA A 240 -40.05 -18.32 -5.11
CA ALA A 240 -39.92 -17.11 -5.93
C ALA A 240 -38.50 -16.52 -5.82
N ASN A 241 -37.93 -16.41 -4.60
CA ASN A 241 -36.59 -15.92 -4.38
C ASN A 241 -35.52 -16.85 -4.96
N LYS A 242 -35.71 -18.17 -4.81
CA LYS A 242 -34.81 -19.17 -5.44
C LYS A 242 -34.78 -18.97 -6.96
N ASN A 243 -35.96 -18.94 -7.62
CA ASN A 243 -36.07 -18.83 -9.07
C ASN A 243 -35.49 -17.49 -9.59
N LYS A 244 -35.70 -16.40 -8.85
CA LYS A 244 -35.13 -15.09 -9.16
C LYS A 244 -33.59 -15.15 -9.09
N ALA A 245 -33.04 -15.72 -8.03
CA ALA A 245 -31.58 -15.83 -7.83
C ALA A 245 -30.91 -16.77 -8.86
N ILE A 246 -31.59 -17.85 -9.30
CA ILE A 246 -31.10 -18.73 -10.35
C ILE A 246 -30.99 -18.01 -11.71
N LYS A 247 -31.96 -17.17 -12.04
CA LYS A 247 -31.99 -16.39 -13.30
C LYS A 247 -31.01 -15.22 -13.31
N GLU A 248 -30.53 -14.79 -12.15
CA GLU A 248 -29.61 -13.66 -12.03
C GLU A 248 -28.26 -14.00 -12.65
N LYS A 249 -27.81 -13.15 -13.58
CA LYS A 249 -26.47 -13.26 -14.20
C LYS A 249 -25.38 -12.84 -13.22
N ILE A 250 -24.42 -13.70 -13.00
CA ILE A 250 -23.24 -13.40 -12.18
C ILE A 250 -22.33 -12.45 -12.93
N LYS A 251 -22.01 -11.33 -12.30
CA LYS A 251 -21.02 -10.35 -12.78
C LYS A 251 -19.81 -10.42 -11.88
N LEU A 252 -18.75 -11.08 -12.33
CA LEU A 252 -17.50 -11.17 -11.60
C LEU A 252 -16.71 -9.87 -11.68
N ASN A 253 -16.04 -9.56 -10.59
CA ASN A 253 -15.02 -8.53 -10.56
C ASN A 253 -13.69 -9.13 -11.03
N TYR A 254 -13.35 -8.94 -12.30
CA TYR A 254 -12.07 -9.38 -12.87
C TYR A 254 -10.86 -8.52 -12.46
N GLN A 255 -11.04 -7.59 -11.52
CA GLN A 255 -9.91 -6.94 -10.87
C GLN A 255 -9.30 -7.93 -9.86
N THR A 256 -8.57 -8.91 -10.41
CA THR A 256 -7.86 -9.94 -9.64
C THR A 256 -6.76 -9.31 -8.78
N ALA A 257 -6.24 -10.06 -7.81
CA ALA A 257 -5.09 -9.65 -7.01
C ALA A 257 -3.88 -9.23 -7.88
N ASP A 258 -3.77 -9.76 -9.11
CA ASP A 258 -2.76 -9.38 -10.11
C ASP A 258 -2.88 -7.92 -10.58
N ASN A 259 -4.00 -7.27 -10.34
CA ASN A 259 -4.24 -5.85 -10.67
C ASN A 259 -4.05 -4.90 -9.49
N PHE A 260 -3.70 -5.38 -8.31
CA PHE A 260 -3.33 -4.50 -7.19
C PHE A 260 -1.91 -3.96 -7.39
N LEU A 261 -1.66 -2.78 -6.82
CA LEU A 261 -0.29 -2.30 -6.77
C LEU A 261 0.51 -3.18 -5.80
N ASP A 262 1.58 -3.77 -6.31
CA ASP A 262 2.58 -4.46 -5.49
C ASP A 262 3.57 -3.45 -4.89
N ASP A 263 3.02 -2.46 -4.19
CA ASP A 263 3.76 -1.40 -3.50
C ASP A 263 3.25 -1.24 -2.07
N LYS A 264 3.76 -2.10 -1.19
CA LYS A 264 3.40 -2.09 0.24
C LYS A 264 3.76 -0.78 0.93
N LEU A 265 4.85 -0.14 0.50
CA LEU A 265 5.29 1.12 1.10
C LEU A 265 4.32 2.26 0.79
N LEU A 266 3.88 2.36 -0.46
CA LEU A 266 2.87 3.35 -0.87
C LEU A 266 1.54 3.12 -0.14
N ILE A 267 1.08 1.86 -0.08
CA ILE A 267 -0.16 1.51 0.62
C ILE A 267 -0.07 1.83 2.11
N ASN A 268 1.05 1.47 2.77
CA ASN A 268 1.27 1.81 4.17
C ASN A 268 1.29 3.32 4.41
N PHE A 269 1.89 4.09 3.50
CA PHE A 269 1.90 5.56 3.60
C PHE A 269 0.48 6.13 3.49
N ILE A 270 -0.34 5.66 2.53
CA ILE A 270 -1.75 6.07 2.42
C ILE A 270 -2.53 5.76 3.70
N LEU A 271 -2.30 4.59 4.32
CA LEU A 271 -2.96 4.20 5.56
C LEU A 271 -2.51 5.05 6.74
N GLN A 272 -1.23 5.36 6.87
CA GLN A 272 -0.71 6.24 7.91
C GLN A 272 -1.31 7.65 7.81
N GLU A 273 -1.39 8.20 6.58
CA GLU A 273 -2.04 9.49 6.35
C GLU A 273 -3.54 9.42 6.63
N THR A 274 -4.21 8.30 6.32
CA THR A 274 -5.61 8.07 6.68
C THR A 274 -5.80 8.12 8.19
N ASP A 275 -4.97 7.41 8.96
CA ASP A 275 -5.03 7.39 10.44
C ASP A 275 -4.86 8.78 11.04
N LYS A 276 -3.94 9.60 10.51
CA LYS A 276 -3.76 11.00 10.94
C LYS A 276 -5.03 11.82 10.75
N LYS A 277 -5.75 11.61 9.63
CA LYS A 277 -6.94 12.42 9.27
C LYS A 277 -8.21 12.00 10.02
N ILE A 278 -8.40 10.71 10.27
CA ILE A 278 -9.58 10.22 11.00
C ILE A 278 -9.42 10.30 12.53
N GLY A 279 -8.18 10.43 13.03
CA GLY A 279 -7.84 10.49 14.45
C GLY A 279 -7.98 9.14 15.18
N SER A 280 -7.36 9.03 16.36
CA SER A 280 -7.25 7.79 17.14
C SER A 280 -8.54 7.32 17.84
N LYS A 281 -9.56 8.17 17.94
CA LYS A 281 -10.81 7.90 18.68
C LYS A 281 -11.94 7.31 17.85
N ASN A 282 -11.75 7.12 16.55
CA ASN A 282 -12.84 6.72 15.66
C ASN A 282 -12.84 5.20 15.42
N ASP A 283 -13.92 4.54 15.84
CA ASP A 283 -14.19 3.10 15.63
C ASP A 283 -14.75 2.80 14.23
N TYR A 284 -14.14 3.38 13.20
CA TYR A 284 -14.52 2.99 11.84
C TYR A 284 -14.04 1.57 11.54
N LYS A 285 -14.99 0.71 11.16
CA LYS A 285 -14.68 -0.69 10.79
C LYS A 285 -14.35 -0.86 9.33
N PHE A 286 -14.89 0.02 8.48
CA PHE A 286 -14.73 0.00 7.03
C PHE A 286 -14.53 1.40 6.50
N LEU A 287 -13.50 1.58 5.69
CA LEU A 287 -13.18 2.83 5.03
C LEU A 287 -13.07 2.65 3.52
N ARG A 288 -13.64 3.58 2.78
CA ARG A 288 -13.36 3.81 1.37
C ARG A 288 -12.41 4.99 1.29
N ILE A 289 -11.20 4.74 0.84
CA ILE A 289 -10.14 5.74 0.73
C ILE A 289 -9.92 6.03 -0.75
N LYS A 290 -10.21 7.25 -1.17
CA LYS A 290 -9.87 7.71 -2.50
C LYS A 290 -8.52 8.41 -2.43
N SER A 291 -7.48 7.76 -2.95
CA SER A 291 -6.17 8.39 -3.05
C SER A 291 -6.07 9.25 -4.30
N SER A 292 -5.14 10.20 -4.27
CA SER A 292 -4.83 11.06 -5.41
C SER A 292 -3.91 10.39 -6.45
N ILE A 293 -3.41 9.19 -6.17
CA ILE A 293 -2.52 8.44 -7.07
C ILE A 293 -3.23 8.11 -8.38
N ASN A 294 -2.60 8.41 -9.50
CA ASN A 294 -3.00 7.91 -10.80
C ASN A 294 -2.34 6.56 -11.04
N LYS A 295 -3.13 5.50 -11.16
CA LYS A 295 -2.59 4.13 -11.25
C LYS A 295 -1.74 3.90 -12.51
N ASP A 296 -2.17 4.40 -13.65
CA ASP A 296 -1.41 4.29 -14.91
C ASP A 296 -0.04 4.99 -14.81
N TRP A 297 0.00 6.18 -14.20
CA TRP A 297 1.25 6.91 -13.99
C TRP A 297 2.16 6.20 -12.99
N GLN A 298 1.59 5.61 -11.93
CA GLN A 298 2.32 4.83 -10.93
C GLN A 298 3.01 3.62 -11.57
N GLU A 299 2.28 2.86 -12.40
CA GLU A 299 2.82 1.70 -13.12
C GLU A 299 3.92 2.11 -14.12
N LYS A 300 3.76 3.22 -14.83
CA LYS A 300 4.79 3.78 -15.72
C LYS A 300 6.01 4.24 -14.94
N GLY A 301 5.83 4.91 -13.82
CA GLY A 301 6.91 5.32 -12.93
C GLY A 301 7.72 4.11 -12.43
N GLN A 302 7.04 3.05 -11.99
CA GLN A 302 7.68 1.82 -11.54
C GLN A 302 8.45 1.10 -12.67
N LYS A 303 7.94 1.14 -13.89
CA LYS A 303 8.69 0.67 -15.06
C LYS A 303 9.98 1.45 -15.29
N ILE A 304 9.90 2.78 -15.17
CA ILE A 304 11.04 3.66 -15.41
C ILE A 304 12.12 3.52 -14.36
N SER A 305 11.76 3.24 -13.09
CA SER A 305 12.74 3.01 -12.02
C SER A 305 13.76 1.91 -12.37
N ARG A 306 13.37 0.92 -13.18
CA ARG A 306 14.26 -0.18 -13.61
C ARG A 306 15.41 0.28 -14.51
N TYR A 307 15.32 1.48 -15.09
CA TYR A 307 16.37 2.08 -15.92
C TYR A 307 17.30 3.00 -15.13
N ALA A 308 17.15 3.09 -13.82
CA ALA A 308 17.94 3.98 -12.97
C ALA A 308 19.40 3.51 -12.71
N GLY A 309 19.87 2.51 -13.44
CA GLY A 309 21.26 2.00 -13.32
C GLY A 309 21.33 0.62 -12.66
N PRO A 310 22.51 0.24 -12.10
CA PRO A 310 22.73 -1.06 -11.46
C PRO A 310 21.65 -1.44 -10.43
N LYS A 311 21.56 -2.74 -10.10
CA LYS A 311 20.51 -3.27 -9.23
C LYS A 311 20.54 -2.63 -7.83
N GLU A 312 21.72 -2.37 -7.31
CA GLU A 312 21.97 -1.83 -5.97
C GLU A 312 21.72 -0.31 -5.89
N LEU A 313 21.68 0.38 -7.04
CA LEU A 313 21.38 1.81 -7.10
C LEU A 313 19.87 2.01 -6.95
N GLU A 314 19.48 2.82 -5.99
CA GLU A 314 18.09 3.06 -5.65
C GLU A 314 17.49 4.27 -6.38
N PHE A 315 16.18 4.40 -6.31
CA PHE A 315 15.40 5.36 -7.08
C PHE A 315 14.19 5.84 -6.30
N GLY A 316 13.96 7.14 -6.32
CA GLY A 316 12.73 7.77 -5.87
C GLY A 316 12.13 8.66 -6.96
N LEU A 317 10.81 8.64 -7.13
CA LEU A 317 10.08 9.56 -8.00
C LEU A 317 8.83 10.05 -7.30
N LEU A 318 8.59 11.35 -7.38
CA LEU A 318 7.38 11.99 -6.86
C LEU A 318 6.83 12.98 -7.88
N SER A 319 5.53 12.88 -8.17
CA SER A 319 4.83 13.87 -9.00
C SER A 319 3.72 14.54 -8.20
N ILE A 320 3.73 15.88 -8.16
CA ILE A 320 2.75 16.71 -7.47
C ILE A 320 2.02 17.58 -8.49
N GLU A 321 0.71 17.59 -8.45
CA GLU A 321 -0.10 18.55 -9.17
C GLU A 321 -0.05 19.90 -8.47
N SER A 322 0.60 20.88 -9.10
CA SER A 322 1.10 22.07 -8.42
C SER A 322 0.02 23.01 -7.87
N ASN A 323 -1.15 23.07 -8.50
CA ASN A 323 -2.26 23.93 -8.05
C ASN A 323 -3.09 23.32 -6.92
N THR A 324 -3.04 22.00 -6.72
CA THR A 324 -3.83 21.28 -5.71
C THR A 324 -3.00 20.70 -4.58
N GLY A 325 -1.70 20.46 -4.80
CA GLY A 325 -0.83 19.72 -3.90
C GLY A 325 -1.01 18.20 -3.97
N LEU A 326 -1.90 17.71 -4.84
CA LEU A 326 -2.20 16.27 -4.92
C LEU A 326 -1.04 15.47 -5.50
N ILE A 327 -0.64 14.43 -4.79
CA ILE A 327 0.43 13.51 -5.20
C ILE A 327 -0.15 12.52 -6.23
N ARG A 328 0.30 12.62 -7.48
CA ARG A 328 -0.22 11.80 -8.59
C ARG A 328 0.57 10.50 -8.80
N THR A 329 1.85 10.49 -8.41
CA THR A 329 2.75 9.34 -8.51
C THR A 329 3.77 9.40 -7.38
N MET A 330 4.06 8.27 -6.73
CA MET A 330 5.09 8.13 -5.71
C MET A 330 5.79 6.78 -5.85
N ILE A 331 6.98 6.76 -6.42
CA ILE A 331 7.81 5.55 -6.50
C ILE A 331 8.81 5.58 -5.36
N THR A 332 8.63 4.68 -4.40
CA THR A 332 9.37 4.67 -3.13
C THR A 332 10.70 3.93 -3.21
N SER A 333 10.84 3.06 -4.22
CA SER A 333 11.99 2.19 -4.44
C SER A 333 11.92 1.55 -5.83
N LYS A 334 13.05 1.04 -6.33
CA LYS A 334 13.07 0.18 -7.53
C LYS A 334 12.32 -1.13 -7.31
N ASN A 335 12.31 -1.62 -6.08
CA ASN A 335 11.70 -2.90 -5.71
C ASN A 335 10.84 -2.78 -4.43
N PRO A 336 9.66 -2.15 -4.51
CA PRO A 336 8.85 -1.81 -3.34
C PRO A 336 8.27 -3.03 -2.60
N SER A 337 8.22 -4.20 -3.25
CA SER A 337 7.75 -5.46 -2.63
C SER A 337 8.72 -6.03 -1.61
N ILE A 338 10.02 -5.76 -1.77
CA ILE A 338 11.10 -6.31 -0.94
C ILE A 338 11.61 -5.27 0.06
N ASN A 339 11.59 -4.00 -0.30
CA ASN A 339 12.11 -2.89 0.49
C ASN A 339 11.11 -2.42 1.55
N GLU A 340 11.60 -2.08 2.74
CA GLU A 340 10.80 -1.53 3.84
C GLU A 340 11.00 0.00 4.03
N TYR A 341 11.82 0.65 3.20
CA TYR A 341 12.22 2.04 3.34
C TYR A 341 11.68 2.92 2.22
N ASN A 342 10.84 3.90 2.60
CA ASN A 342 10.26 4.88 1.65
C ASN A 342 11.23 6.05 1.43
N ARG A 343 11.97 6.01 0.33
CA ARG A 343 13.00 7.01 0.02
C ARG A 343 12.45 8.38 -0.34
N VAL A 344 11.18 8.49 -0.68
CA VAL A 344 10.55 9.78 -1.04
C VAL A 344 10.38 10.67 0.18
N ILE A 345 10.02 10.08 1.33
CA ILE A 345 9.68 10.83 2.54
C ILE A 345 10.69 10.66 3.68
N SER A 346 11.44 9.54 3.70
CA SER A 346 12.30 9.19 4.84
C SER A 346 13.79 9.36 4.55
N SER A 347 14.19 9.48 3.27
CA SER A 347 15.60 9.63 2.89
C SER A 347 15.99 11.10 2.88
N VAL A 348 16.72 11.52 3.92
CA VAL A 348 17.30 12.86 4.01
C VAL A 348 18.67 12.84 3.32
N ARG A 349 18.82 13.59 2.25
CA ARG A 349 20.02 13.59 1.38
C ARG A 349 20.42 15.01 0.99
N PRO A 350 21.73 15.30 0.84
CA PRO A 350 22.17 16.61 0.36
C PRO A 350 21.49 16.96 -0.96
N LEU A 351 20.86 18.14 -1.00
CA LEU A 351 20.07 18.59 -2.16
C LEU A 351 20.96 19.04 -3.34
N GLY A 352 22.22 19.35 -3.06
CA GLY A 352 23.13 19.89 -4.05
C GLY A 352 22.54 21.07 -4.80
N SER A 353 22.84 21.19 -6.08
CA SER A 353 22.42 22.31 -6.89
C SER A 353 20.90 22.50 -7.07
N THR A 354 20.04 21.57 -6.60
CA THR A 354 18.60 21.84 -6.59
C THR A 354 18.21 22.91 -5.57
N PHE A 355 18.98 23.05 -4.48
CA PHE A 355 18.75 24.09 -3.47
C PHE A 355 19.02 25.52 -4.01
N LYS A 356 19.81 25.67 -5.07
CA LYS A 356 20.20 26.99 -5.61
C LYS A 356 19.02 27.88 -5.99
N ILE A 357 17.82 27.33 -6.21
CA ILE A 357 16.61 28.17 -6.41
C ILE A 357 16.39 29.16 -5.27
N ILE A 358 16.81 28.83 -4.03
CA ILE A 358 16.58 29.66 -2.85
C ILE A 358 17.47 30.93 -2.87
N PRO A 359 18.82 30.84 -2.95
CA PRO A 359 19.65 32.07 -3.04
C PRO A 359 19.34 32.89 -4.29
N TYR A 360 19.00 32.26 -5.44
CA TYR A 360 18.63 33.04 -6.62
C TYR A 360 17.25 33.72 -6.47
N ALA A 361 16.29 33.07 -5.79
CA ALA A 361 15.02 33.71 -5.45
C ALA A 361 15.23 34.91 -4.51
N ALA A 362 16.08 34.72 -3.48
CA ALA A 362 16.45 35.84 -2.58
C ALA A 362 17.07 37.01 -3.32
N ALA A 363 18.02 36.75 -4.24
CA ALA A 363 18.60 37.79 -5.08
C ALA A 363 17.54 38.58 -5.88
N LEU A 364 16.59 37.86 -6.46
CA LEU A 364 15.51 38.49 -7.23
C LEU A 364 14.51 39.28 -6.37
N ILE A 365 14.29 38.87 -5.12
CA ILE A 365 13.49 39.59 -4.11
C ILE A 365 14.17 40.88 -3.73
N GLU A 366 15.50 40.87 -3.53
CA GLU A 366 16.33 42.05 -3.25
C GLU A 366 16.50 42.97 -4.47
N GLY A 367 15.80 42.71 -5.58
CA GLY A 367 15.80 43.57 -6.76
C GLY A 367 16.91 43.32 -7.77
N ILE A 368 17.78 42.35 -7.56
CA ILE A 368 18.84 41.96 -8.51
C ILE A 368 18.19 41.50 -9.82
N LYS A 369 18.71 41.98 -10.96
CA LYS A 369 18.18 41.68 -12.29
C LYS A 369 18.85 40.42 -12.87
N LEU A 370 18.16 39.77 -13.79
CA LEU A 370 18.69 38.57 -14.49
C LEU A 370 19.96 38.91 -15.31
N SER A 371 20.14 40.15 -15.71
CA SER A 371 21.30 40.68 -16.48
C SER A 371 22.47 41.14 -15.62
N ASP A 372 22.25 41.32 -14.30
CA ASP A 372 23.29 41.83 -13.41
C ASP A 372 24.44 40.81 -13.33
N LYS A 373 25.67 41.34 -13.34
CA LYS A 373 26.88 40.53 -13.42
C LYS A 373 27.45 40.19 -12.05
N PHE A 374 27.99 39.03 -12.00
CA PHE A 374 28.70 38.47 -10.82
C PHE A 374 30.03 37.87 -11.27
N GLU A 375 31.03 37.98 -10.43
CA GLU A 375 32.32 37.34 -10.66
C GLU A 375 32.25 35.84 -10.33
N ASP A 376 32.45 35.00 -11.35
CA ASP A 376 32.59 33.55 -11.22
C ASP A 376 34.06 33.19 -11.20
N LEU A 377 34.74 33.59 -10.13
CA LEU A 377 36.15 33.40 -9.85
C LEU A 377 36.33 32.75 -8.49
N PRO A 378 37.47 32.09 -8.21
CA PRO A 378 37.71 31.49 -6.89
C PRO A 378 37.49 32.50 -5.77
N ILE A 379 36.67 32.15 -4.81
CA ILE A 379 36.40 32.95 -3.60
C ILE A 379 36.49 32.05 -2.35
N CYS A 380 36.76 32.69 -1.21
CA CYS A 380 36.60 32.06 0.09
C CYS A 380 35.63 32.87 0.96
N TRP A 381 34.86 32.19 1.77
CA TRP A 381 34.06 32.77 2.83
C TRP A 381 34.44 32.05 4.12
N GLU A 382 35.15 32.79 4.99
CA GLU A 382 35.88 32.22 6.14
C GLU A 382 36.86 31.11 5.68
N SER A 383 36.75 29.91 6.25
CA SER A 383 37.56 28.76 5.86
C SER A 383 37.01 27.97 4.67
N TYR A 384 35.80 28.33 4.17
CA TYR A 384 35.16 27.63 3.08
C TYR A 384 35.46 28.25 1.72
N CYS A 385 36.16 27.51 0.85
CA CYS A 385 36.51 27.92 -0.50
C CYS A 385 35.83 27.00 -1.52
N PRO A 386 34.62 27.36 -2.01
CA PRO A 386 33.89 26.53 -2.96
C PRO A 386 34.59 26.46 -4.32
N LYS A 387 34.46 25.31 -4.99
CA LYS A 387 34.88 25.14 -6.38
C LYS A 387 33.67 24.88 -7.28
N ASN A 388 33.76 25.32 -8.55
CA ASN A 388 32.83 24.85 -9.57
C ASN A 388 33.07 23.37 -9.85
N PHE A 389 32.03 22.63 -10.28
CA PHE A 389 32.09 21.19 -10.48
C PHE A 389 33.18 20.76 -11.47
N SER A 390 33.39 21.52 -12.55
CA SER A 390 34.43 21.30 -13.56
C SER A 390 35.75 22.03 -13.27
N GLU A 391 35.84 22.71 -12.13
CA GLU A 391 36.91 23.67 -11.77
C GLU A 391 37.10 24.81 -12.82
N ASP A 392 36.17 24.97 -13.76
CA ASP A 392 36.16 26.06 -14.73
C ASP A 392 35.51 27.33 -14.14
N TYR A 393 36.16 28.44 -14.30
CA TYR A 393 35.71 29.75 -13.88
C TYR A 393 35.48 30.65 -15.10
N ARG A 394 34.33 31.34 -15.12
CA ARG A 394 33.84 32.03 -16.32
C ARG A 394 34.01 33.56 -16.27
N GLY A 395 34.65 34.07 -15.20
CA GLY A 395 34.83 35.51 -15.02
C GLY A 395 33.50 36.22 -14.77
N SER A 396 33.30 37.36 -15.37
CA SER A 396 32.10 38.19 -15.18
C SER A 396 30.93 37.66 -15.98
N ILE A 397 29.97 37.01 -15.32
CA ILE A 397 28.78 36.37 -15.92
C ILE A 397 27.49 36.95 -15.36
N SER A 398 26.42 36.95 -16.14
CA SER A 398 25.12 37.39 -15.67
C SER A 398 24.47 36.39 -14.68
N LEU A 399 23.52 36.87 -13.85
CA LEU A 399 22.77 36.03 -12.92
C LEU A 399 22.11 34.84 -13.65
N ILE A 400 21.56 35.04 -14.85
CA ILE A 400 20.94 33.96 -15.62
C ILE A 400 21.97 32.95 -16.16
N GLU A 401 23.15 33.42 -16.61
CA GLU A 401 24.21 32.54 -17.07
C GLU A 401 24.79 31.69 -15.93
N SER A 402 24.96 32.29 -14.73
CA SER A 402 25.46 31.59 -13.56
C SER A 402 24.50 30.47 -13.09
N PHE A 403 23.17 30.73 -13.16
CA PHE A 403 22.18 29.67 -12.86
C PHE A 403 22.17 28.57 -13.93
N LYS A 404 22.24 28.95 -15.19
CA LYS A 404 22.28 28.02 -16.33
C LYS A 404 23.48 27.07 -16.27
N SER A 405 24.66 27.61 -15.95
CA SER A 405 25.90 26.83 -15.78
C SER A 405 25.97 26.10 -14.42
N SER A 406 25.05 26.42 -13.52
CA SER A 406 25.05 25.91 -12.15
C SER A 406 26.30 26.26 -11.35
N SER A 407 26.85 27.48 -11.53
CA SER A 407 28.01 27.98 -10.76
C SER A 407 27.81 27.75 -9.26
N ASN A 408 28.86 27.34 -8.56
CA ASN A 408 28.89 27.24 -7.09
C ASN A 408 29.31 28.56 -6.45
N ILE A 409 30.01 29.43 -7.20
CA ILE A 409 30.57 30.67 -6.71
C ILE A 409 29.49 31.74 -6.53
N VAL A 410 28.65 31.96 -7.54
CA VAL A 410 27.66 33.04 -7.54
C VAL A 410 26.62 32.89 -6.42
N PRO A 411 26.01 31.71 -6.14
CA PRO A 411 25.09 31.57 -5.00
C PRO A 411 25.75 31.81 -3.63
N ILE A 412 27.04 31.49 -3.47
CA ILE A 412 27.81 31.83 -2.27
C ILE A 412 27.96 33.38 -2.16
N SER A 413 28.36 34.07 -3.25
CA SER A 413 28.46 35.50 -3.28
C SER A 413 27.14 36.22 -2.98
N ILE A 414 26.03 35.71 -3.53
CA ILE A 414 24.67 36.20 -3.24
C ILE A 414 24.36 36.01 -1.75
N THR A 415 24.58 34.81 -1.21
CA THR A 415 24.28 34.49 0.18
C THR A 415 25.13 35.32 1.15
N LYS A 416 26.41 35.53 0.86
CA LYS A 416 27.29 36.42 1.64
C LYS A 416 26.74 37.84 1.68
N LYS A 417 26.19 38.33 0.57
CA LYS A 417 25.62 39.68 0.47
C LYS A 417 24.27 39.82 1.20
N ILE A 418 23.39 38.80 1.10
CA ILE A 418 22.02 38.84 1.63
C ILE A 418 21.98 38.37 3.10
N GLY A 419 22.93 37.52 3.50
CA GLY A 419 23.01 36.90 4.82
C GLY A 419 22.34 35.53 4.87
N LEU A 420 23.01 34.56 5.54
CA LEU A 420 22.56 33.17 5.69
C LEU A 420 21.16 33.07 6.29
N LYS A 421 20.90 33.86 7.35
CA LYS A 421 19.59 33.85 8.05
C LYS A 421 18.42 34.20 7.10
N ASN A 422 18.59 35.11 6.15
CA ASN A 422 17.56 35.43 5.18
C ASN A 422 17.34 34.30 4.17
N ILE A 423 18.40 33.61 3.77
CA ILE A 423 18.33 32.42 2.92
C ILE A 423 17.58 31.29 3.65
N ILE A 424 17.90 31.03 4.92
CA ILE A 424 17.23 30.02 5.77
C ILE A 424 15.74 30.34 5.90
N ASN A 425 15.39 31.59 6.24
CA ASN A 425 14.00 32.02 6.36
C ASN A 425 13.21 31.82 5.05
N LEU A 426 13.84 32.11 3.92
CA LEU A 426 13.22 31.89 2.62
C LEU A 426 13.07 30.36 2.36
N ALA A 427 14.09 29.55 2.63
CA ALA A 427 14.01 28.10 2.49
C ALA A 427 12.87 27.50 3.33
N ASN A 428 12.74 27.93 4.60
CA ASN A 428 11.63 27.53 5.47
C ASN A 428 10.26 27.90 4.88
N SER A 429 10.15 29.07 4.23
CA SER A 429 8.90 29.47 3.57
C SER A 429 8.52 28.57 2.39
N PHE A 430 9.51 27.92 1.76
CA PHE A 430 9.33 26.89 0.72
C PHE A 430 9.09 25.48 1.28
N GLY A 431 9.01 25.33 2.60
CA GLY A 431 8.77 24.04 3.26
C GLY A 431 10.02 23.14 3.35
N LEU A 432 11.20 23.73 3.23
CA LEU A 432 12.46 23.04 3.48
C LEU A 432 12.88 23.25 4.95
N GLY A 433 13.65 22.32 5.54
CA GLY A 433 14.16 22.45 6.90
C GLY A 433 13.33 21.79 8.01
N TYR A 434 12.30 21.03 7.66
CA TYR A 434 11.46 20.34 8.67
C TYR A 434 12.09 19.07 9.22
N GLU A 435 12.89 18.38 8.42
CA GLU A 435 13.49 17.11 8.82
C GLU A 435 14.82 17.30 9.57
N GLN A 436 15.48 18.42 9.32
CA GLN A 436 16.76 18.79 9.94
C GLN A 436 16.87 20.29 10.03
N GLU A 437 17.32 20.82 11.17
CA GLU A 437 17.59 22.25 11.28
C GLU A 437 18.73 22.68 10.36
N PHE A 438 18.60 23.89 9.80
CA PHE A 438 19.66 24.46 8.97
C PHE A 438 20.86 24.87 9.84
N GLU A 439 22.02 24.38 9.48
CA GLU A 439 23.28 24.90 10.03
C GLU A 439 23.71 26.15 9.24
N GLU A 440 24.15 27.18 9.94
CA GLU A 440 24.58 28.45 9.35
C GLU A 440 25.97 28.35 8.72
N PHE A 441 26.18 27.43 7.76
CA PHE A 441 27.42 27.32 7.01
C PHE A 441 27.31 27.88 5.59
N PRO A 442 28.38 28.50 5.06
CA PRO A 442 28.39 29.03 3.70
C PRO A 442 28.01 28.01 2.62
N SER A 443 28.36 26.73 2.80
CA SER A 443 28.03 25.64 1.86
C SER A 443 26.50 25.38 1.71
N LEU A 444 25.67 25.89 2.64
CA LEU A 444 24.22 25.86 2.51
C LEU A 444 23.75 26.45 1.17
N ALA A 445 24.38 27.53 0.70
CA ALA A 445 24.03 28.20 -0.54
C ALA A 445 24.10 27.31 -1.79
N ILE A 446 24.85 26.21 -1.73
CA ILE A 446 25.01 25.25 -2.82
C ILE A 446 24.35 23.90 -2.54
N GLY A 447 23.63 23.79 -1.42
CA GLY A 447 22.80 22.63 -1.09
C GLY A 447 23.54 21.51 -0.37
N SER A 448 24.52 21.84 0.50
CA SER A 448 25.11 20.85 1.42
C SER A 448 24.11 20.34 2.45
N TYR A 449 23.02 21.07 2.65
CA TYR A 449 21.90 20.70 3.50
C TYR A 449 21.13 19.49 2.94
N GLY A 450 20.70 18.61 3.85
CA GLY A 450 19.92 17.43 3.51
C GLY A 450 18.42 17.65 3.68
N ASP A 451 17.64 17.20 2.69
CA ASP A 451 16.19 17.13 2.79
C ASP A 451 15.68 15.92 1.97
N ASN A 452 14.38 15.62 2.05
CA ASN A 452 13.77 14.53 1.33
C ASN A 452 13.19 14.95 -0.04
N LEU A 453 12.88 13.96 -0.88
CA LEU A 453 12.37 14.21 -2.22
C LEU A 453 11.00 14.91 -2.20
N LEU A 454 10.15 14.64 -1.19
CA LEU A 454 8.84 15.28 -1.06
C LEU A 454 8.99 16.80 -0.89
N ASN A 455 9.82 17.23 0.06
CA ASN A 455 9.96 18.64 0.41
C ASN A 455 10.56 19.46 -0.75
N ILE A 456 11.65 18.96 -1.37
CA ILE A 456 12.25 19.70 -2.50
C ILE A 456 11.33 19.72 -3.73
N THR A 457 10.60 18.64 -4.02
CA THR A 457 9.64 18.62 -5.13
C THR A 457 8.50 19.60 -4.87
N ASN A 458 8.02 19.69 -3.62
CA ASN A 458 6.97 20.65 -3.25
C ASN A 458 7.45 22.10 -3.32
N ALA A 459 8.71 22.39 -2.98
CA ALA A 459 9.30 23.72 -3.16
C ALA A 459 9.28 24.16 -4.63
N TYR A 460 9.63 23.27 -5.56
CA TYR A 460 9.51 23.53 -6.99
C TYR A 460 8.06 23.61 -7.47
N SER A 461 7.17 22.83 -6.86
CA SER A 461 5.74 22.88 -7.13
C SER A 461 5.15 24.26 -6.83
N ALA A 462 5.61 24.90 -5.75
CA ALA A 462 5.20 26.28 -5.43
C ALA A 462 5.61 27.28 -6.52
N ILE A 463 6.80 27.12 -7.11
CA ILE A 463 7.24 27.95 -8.25
C ILE A 463 6.34 27.70 -9.47
N ASN A 464 6.03 26.45 -9.77
CA ASN A 464 5.13 26.09 -10.87
C ASN A 464 3.69 26.59 -10.63
N ASN A 465 3.28 26.77 -9.38
CA ASN A 465 1.99 27.31 -8.95
C ASN A 465 2.01 28.83 -8.72
N ASN A 466 2.78 29.58 -9.52
CA ASN A 466 2.84 31.03 -9.46
C ASN A 466 3.26 31.59 -8.09
N GLY A 467 4.14 30.92 -7.40
CA GLY A 467 4.66 31.30 -6.08
C GLY A 467 3.73 31.03 -4.91
N LYS A 468 2.81 30.06 -5.06
CA LYS A 468 1.90 29.61 -4.01
C LYS A 468 2.22 28.17 -3.65
N ILE A 469 2.61 27.92 -2.39
CA ILE A 469 2.83 26.58 -1.88
C ILE A 469 1.52 25.93 -1.44
N GLN A 470 1.36 24.65 -1.75
CA GLN A 470 0.29 23.79 -1.27
C GLN A 470 0.87 22.74 -0.31
N SER A 471 0.09 22.26 0.65
CA SER A 471 0.48 21.08 1.40
C SER A 471 0.34 19.84 0.51
N PRO A 472 1.38 19.02 0.38
CA PRO A 472 1.28 17.77 -0.38
C PRO A 472 0.25 16.83 0.25
N GLU A 473 -0.63 16.26 -0.58
CA GLU A 473 -1.72 15.42 -0.12
C GLU A 473 -1.88 14.18 -1.01
N ILE A 474 -1.93 13.00 -0.36
CA ILE A 474 -2.09 11.72 -1.07
C ILE A 474 -3.52 11.18 -1.01
N ILE A 475 -4.38 11.79 -0.20
CA ILE A 475 -5.77 11.38 -0.03
C ILE A 475 -6.67 12.48 -0.58
N GLU A 476 -7.57 12.13 -1.49
CA GLU A 476 -8.63 13.04 -1.97
C GLU A 476 -9.84 13.02 -1.03
N LYS A 477 -10.25 11.80 -0.58
CA LYS A 477 -11.46 11.62 0.22
C LYS A 477 -11.42 10.36 1.05
N ILE A 478 -12.01 10.39 2.24
CA ILE A 478 -12.26 9.22 3.08
C ILE A 478 -13.77 9.16 3.34
N GLU A 479 -14.36 8.01 3.07
CA GLU A 479 -15.79 7.75 3.27
C GLU A 479 -16.00 6.52 4.16
N SER A 480 -17.11 6.54 4.89
CA SER A 480 -17.60 5.35 5.60
C SER A 480 -18.09 4.28 4.60
N PHE A 481 -18.40 3.08 5.10
CA PHE A 481 -19.04 2.02 4.33
C PHE A 481 -20.28 2.51 3.54
N LYS A 482 -21.13 3.33 4.18
CA LYS A 482 -22.34 3.88 3.57
C LYS A 482 -22.10 5.07 2.65
N LYS A 483 -20.85 5.30 2.22
CA LYS A 483 -20.42 6.44 1.38
C LYS A 483 -20.68 7.82 2.01
N GLN A 484 -20.81 7.89 3.35
CA GLN A 484 -20.88 9.15 4.05
C GLN A 484 -19.47 9.73 4.14
N PRO A 485 -19.23 10.99 3.78
CA PRO A 485 -17.92 11.61 3.85
C PRO A 485 -17.47 11.74 5.31
N ILE A 486 -16.25 11.27 5.58
CA ILE A 486 -15.57 11.38 6.87
C ILE A 486 -14.56 12.52 6.79
N TRP A 487 -13.82 12.57 5.69
CA TRP A 487 -12.83 13.61 5.42
C TRP A 487 -12.72 13.83 3.92
N GLU A 488 -12.50 15.07 3.52
CA GLU A 488 -12.27 15.47 2.13
C GLU A 488 -11.18 16.54 2.07
N ASN A 489 -10.29 16.42 1.10
CA ASN A 489 -9.20 17.37 0.93
C ASN A 489 -9.75 18.77 0.61
N LYS A 490 -9.29 19.76 1.38
CA LYS A 490 -9.52 21.17 1.11
C LYS A 490 -8.15 21.79 0.85
N SER A 491 -7.83 21.97 -0.43
CA SER A 491 -6.57 22.59 -0.83
C SER A 491 -6.45 24.01 -0.28
N ILE A 492 -5.47 24.23 0.58
CA ILE A 492 -5.15 25.54 1.15
C ILE A 492 -3.79 25.97 0.62
N SER A 493 -3.75 27.10 -0.09
CA SER A 493 -2.50 27.64 -0.62
C SER A 493 -1.99 28.82 0.20
N LYS A 494 -0.67 28.88 0.40
CA LYS A 494 0.03 30.03 0.99
C LYS A 494 0.90 30.69 -0.06
N LYS A 495 0.74 32.01 -0.26
CA LYS A 495 1.63 32.78 -1.14
C LYS A 495 3.00 32.93 -0.46
N ILE A 496 4.06 32.55 -1.18
CA ILE A 496 5.46 32.66 -0.73
C ILE A 496 6.31 33.55 -1.64
N LEU A 497 5.90 33.72 -2.89
CA LEU A 497 6.57 34.62 -3.85
C LEU A 497 5.58 35.52 -4.58
N ASP A 498 6.03 36.68 -4.94
CA ASP A 498 5.30 37.56 -5.88
C ASP A 498 5.39 37.01 -7.31
N LEU A 499 4.30 37.15 -8.07
CA LEU A 499 4.21 36.69 -9.45
C LEU A 499 5.32 37.20 -10.35
N LYS A 500 5.77 38.46 -10.15
CA LYS A 500 6.87 39.05 -10.92
C LYS A 500 8.20 38.33 -10.66
N ILE A 501 8.48 38.04 -9.40
CA ILE A 501 9.68 37.28 -8.98
C ILE A 501 9.59 35.84 -9.51
N ASN A 502 8.44 35.18 -9.31
CA ASN A 502 8.19 33.83 -9.77
C ASN A 502 8.43 33.67 -11.29
N LYS A 503 7.95 34.63 -12.11
CA LYS A 503 8.21 34.63 -13.57
C LYS A 503 9.70 34.71 -13.91
N LYS A 504 10.50 35.44 -13.13
CA LYS A 504 11.96 35.51 -13.32
C LYS A 504 12.62 34.18 -12.96
N ILE A 505 12.18 33.51 -11.86
CA ILE A 505 12.68 32.16 -11.47
C ILE A 505 12.35 31.16 -12.56
N ASN A 506 11.12 31.16 -13.07
CA ASN A 506 10.72 30.28 -14.18
C ASN A 506 11.62 30.46 -15.41
N LYS A 507 12.04 31.72 -15.71
CA LYS A 507 12.99 31.98 -16.79
C LYS A 507 14.38 31.38 -16.54
N LEU A 508 14.87 31.41 -15.30
CA LEU A 508 16.10 30.70 -14.90
C LEU A 508 15.99 29.21 -15.13
N LEU A 509 14.93 28.58 -14.63
CA LEU A 509 14.67 27.13 -14.76
C LEU A 509 14.50 26.70 -16.22
N GLU A 510 13.78 27.48 -17.03
CA GLU A 510 13.62 27.23 -18.47
C GLU A 510 14.97 27.26 -19.19
N LYS A 511 15.81 28.25 -18.88
CA LYS A 511 17.14 28.40 -19.47
C LYS A 511 18.07 27.24 -19.09
N SER A 512 17.99 26.76 -17.83
CA SER A 512 18.72 25.56 -17.38
C SER A 512 18.37 24.33 -18.22
N VAL A 513 17.09 24.16 -18.59
CA VAL A 513 16.64 23.00 -19.41
C VAL A 513 16.97 23.18 -20.88
N LYS A 514 16.87 24.39 -21.42
CA LYS A 514 17.12 24.64 -22.85
C LYS A 514 18.60 24.58 -23.20
N GLU A 515 19.44 25.16 -22.36
CA GLU A 515 20.84 25.47 -22.71
C GLU A 515 21.84 25.11 -21.59
N GLY A 516 21.36 24.66 -20.44
CA GLY A 516 22.20 24.46 -19.25
C GLY A 516 22.37 22.99 -18.86
N THR A 517 22.70 22.80 -17.57
CA THR A 517 22.98 21.46 -16.98
C THR A 517 21.79 20.51 -17.01
N SER A 518 20.58 21.02 -17.21
CA SER A 518 19.34 20.25 -17.22
C SER A 518 18.86 19.83 -18.63
N LYS A 519 19.71 19.97 -19.65
CA LYS A 519 19.37 19.76 -21.08
C LYS A 519 18.85 18.35 -21.38
N ALA A 520 19.23 17.34 -20.62
CA ALA A 520 18.72 15.97 -20.77
C ALA A 520 17.20 15.86 -20.57
N ALA A 521 16.57 16.79 -19.85
CA ALA A 521 15.12 16.88 -19.67
C ALA A 521 14.38 17.59 -20.81
N PHE A 522 15.10 18.19 -21.78
CA PHE A 522 14.48 18.97 -22.85
C PHE A 522 13.55 18.13 -23.73
N ILE A 523 12.32 18.61 -23.95
CA ILE A 523 11.33 18.05 -24.88
C ILE A 523 10.97 19.15 -25.89
N LYS A 524 11.20 18.86 -27.17
CA LYS A 524 10.92 19.82 -28.26
C LYS A 524 9.44 20.21 -28.28
N GLY A 525 9.17 21.52 -28.36
CA GLY A 525 7.79 22.03 -28.40
C GLY A 525 7.09 22.13 -27.05
N LYS A 526 7.77 21.75 -25.94
CA LYS A 526 7.23 21.86 -24.59
C LYS A 526 8.01 22.87 -23.77
N LYS A 527 7.28 23.58 -22.92
CA LYS A 527 7.86 24.52 -21.96
C LYS A 527 8.12 23.76 -20.65
N ILE A 528 9.38 23.65 -20.30
CA ILE A 528 9.84 22.88 -19.15
C ILE A 528 10.68 23.77 -18.26
N TYR A 529 10.43 23.70 -16.97
CA TYR A 529 11.18 24.35 -15.92
C TYR A 529 11.89 23.30 -15.09
N GLY A 530 13.20 23.36 -14.92
CA GLY A 530 13.87 22.30 -14.15
C GLY A 530 15.31 22.60 -13.78
N LYS A 531 15.80 21.85 -12.80
CA LYS A 531 17.16 21.92 -12.28
C LYS A 531 17.68 20.55 -11.90
N THR A 532 18.90 20.26 -12.29
CA THR A 532 19.71 19.14 -11.80
C THR A 532 20.34 19.46 -10.45
N GLY A 533 20.53 18.46 -9.63
CA GLY A 533 21.32 18.49 -8.40
C GLY A 533 22.29 17.31 -8.34
N THR A 534 23.47 17.56 -7.82
CA THR A 534 24.48 16.53 -7.60
C THR A 534 25.14 16.83 -6.26
N SER A 535 25.25 15.85 -5.37
CA SER A 535 26.06 15.95 -4.16
C SER A 535 27.51 15.57 -4.45
N ASP A 536 28.41 15.88 -3.52
CA ASP A 536 29.84 15.56 -3.64
C ASP A 536 30.03 14.07 -3.91
N GLY A 537 30.95 13.75 -4.84
CA GLY A 537 31.23 12.37 -5.26
C GLY A 537 30.09 11.69 -6.02
N ASN A 538 29.16 12.44 -6.62
CA ASN A 538 27.99 11.90 -7.36
C ASN A 538 27.16 10.89 -6.54
N LYS A 539 27.09 11.06 -5.21
CA LYS A 539 26.38 10.15 -4.30
C LYS A 539 24.86 10.28 -4.45
N ASP A 540 24.39 11.52 -4.64
CA ASP A 540 22.97 11.84 -4.84
C ASP A 540 22.79 12.60 -6.15
N LEU A 541 21.94 12.05 -7.00
CA LEU A 541 21.66 12.58 -8.33
C LEU A 541 20.19 12.98 -8.41
N TRP A 542 19.97 14.29 -8.53
CA TRP A 542 18.63 14.87 -8.50
C TRP A 542 18.25 15.49 -9.84
N PHE A 543 16.98 15.41 -10.15
CA PHE A 543 16.34 16.32 -11.11
C PHE A 543 14.94 16.65 -10.64
N ILE A 544 14.65 17.96 -10.54
CA ILE A 544 13.28 18.44 -10.27
C ILE A 544 12.85 19.26 -11.46
N GLY A 545 11.72 18.89 -12.06
CA GLY A 545 11.21 19.55 -13.26
C GLY A 545 9.70 19.67 -13.29
N SER A 546 9.22 20.73 -13.96
CA SER A 546 7.80 21.01 -14.13
C SER A 546 7.42 21.15 -15.59
N ILE A 547 6.26 20.63 -15.94
CA ILE A 547 5.58 20.77 -17.22
C ILE A 547 4.09 20.98 -16.95
N ASP A 548 3.48 21.95 -17.63
CA ASP A 548 2.09 22.34 -17.39
C ASP A 548 1.83 22.55 -15.89
N ASN A 549 0.89 21.83 -15.30
CA ASN A 549 0.56 21.90 -13.87
C ASN A 549 1.21 20.80 -13.02
N LEU A 550 2.14 20.04 -13.58
CA LEU A 550 2.78 18.90 -12.91
C LEU A 550 4.23 19.21 -12.59
N THR A 551 4.62 19.05 -11.32
CA THR A 551 6.02 19.07 -10.87
C THR A 551 6.43 17.66 -10.47
N THR A 552 7.53 17.18 -11.04
CA THR A 552 8.07 15.83 -10.77
C THR A 552 9.52 15.91 -10.33
N GLY A 553 9.83 15.30 -9.20
CA GLY A 553 11.18 15.11 -8.69
C GLY A 553 11.64 13.67 -8.90
N ILE A 554 12.92 13.50 -9.22
CA ILE A 554 13.63 12.22 -9.26
C ILE A 554 14.90 12.33 -8.42
N TRP A 555 15.14 11.29 -7.62
CA TRP A 555 16.39 11.02 -6.93
C TRP A 555 16.93 9.65 -7.31
N ILE A 556 18.24 9.57 -7.49
CA ILE A 556 18.99 8.33 -7.74
C ILE A 556 20.23 8.34 -6.84
N GLY A 557 20.50 7.26 -6.14
CA GLY A 557 21.68 7.13 -5.26
C GLY A 557 21.75 5.76 -4.60
N TYR A 558 22.83 5.52 -3.89
CA TYR A 558 23.00 4.32 -3.06
C TYR A 558 22.55 4.60 -1.62
N ASP A 559 21.95 3.59 -0.97
CA ASP A 559 21.57 3.71 0.44
C ASP A 559 22.76 3.88 1.38
N ASP A 560 23.89 3.30 1.03
CA ASP A 560 25.15 3.33 1.79
C ASP A 560 26.07 4.51 1.41
N ASN A 561 25.55 5.51 0.70
CA ASN A 561 26.26 6.73 0.29
C ASN A 561 27.52 6.48 -0.58
N LYS A 562 27.55 5.40 -1.34
CA LYS A 562 28.61 5.19 -2.34
C LYS A 562 28.53 6.17 -3.49
N GLU A 563 29.67 6.44 -4.10
CA GLU A 563 29.75 7.24 -5.32
C GLU A 563 29.14 6.48 -6.51
N SER A 564 28.48 7.23 -7.39
CA SER A 564 27.88 6.69 -8.61
C SER A 564 28.66 7.12 -9.85
N GLU A 565 28.82 6.23 -10.80
CA GLU A 565 29.35 6.55 -12.13
C GLU A 565 28.35 7.35 -12.98
N LEU A 566 27.10 7.44 -12.55
CA LEU A 566 26.07 8.22 -13.22
C LEU A 566 26.18 9.71 -12.89
N SER A 567 25.47 10.52 -13.65
CA SER A 567 25.34 11.96 -13.42
C SER A 567 23.89 12.36 -13.18
N SER A 568 23.64 13.56 -12.69
CA SER A 568 22.30 14.12 -12.60
C SER A 568 21.58 14.29 -13.96
N GLY A 569 22.33 14.21 -15.06
CA GLY A 569 21.78 14.08 -16.41
C GLY A 569 20.96 12.82 -16.60
N ASN A 570 21.32 11.70 -15.92
CA ASN A 570 20.54 10.47 -15.95
C ASN A 570 19.18 10.65 -15.25
N ALA A 571 19.14 11.34 -14.12
CA ALA A 571 17.88 11.68 -13.45
C ALA A 571 16.99 12.58 -14.34
N ALA A 572 17.58 13.57 -15.01
CA ALA A 572 16.88 14.44 -15.96
C ALA A 572 16.35 13.66 -17.19
N TYR A 573 17.12 12.70 -17.69
CA TYR A 573 16.68 11.83 -18.79
C TYR A 573 15.52 10.91 -18.39
N LEU A 574 15.58 10.30 -17.19
CA LEU A 574 14.50 9.45 -16.68
C LEU A 574 13.22 10.27 -16.43
N TRP A 575 13.37 11.52 -15.95
CA TRP A 575 12.25 12.44 -15.86
C TRP A 575 11.60 12.69 -17.23
N LYS A 576 12.41 13.01 -18.26
CA LYS A 576 11.91 13.16 -19.63
C LYS A 576 11.18 11.92 -20.12
N LYS A 577 11.72 10.75 -19.86
CA LYS A 577 11.12 9.46 -20.25
C LYS A 577 9.78 9.26 -19.57
N PHE A 578 9.69 9.49 -18.25
CA PHE A 578 8.45 9.42 -17.50
C PHE A 578 7.39 10.38 -18.01
N ILE A 579 7.74 11.65 -18.16
CA ILE A 579 6.83 12.70 -18.67
C ILE A 579 6.35 12.35 -20.07
N SER A 580 7.24 11.89 -20.93
CA SER A 580 6.87 11.51 -22.30
C SER A 580 5.89 10.34 -22.34
N GLU A 581 6.03 9.34 -21.44
CA GLU A 581 5.10 8.21 -21.35
C GLU A 581 3.72 8.64 -20.83
N ILE A 582 3.66 9.48 -19.77
CA ILE A 582 2.37 9.88 -19.19
C ILE A 582 1.61 10.85 -20.09
N TYR A 583 2.31 11.72 -20.81
CA TYR A 583 1.71 12.68 -21.76
C TYR A 583 1.63 12.14 -23.19
N LYS A 584 2.07 10.91 -23.43
CA LYS A 584 2.11 10.25 -24.77
C LYS A 584 2.87 11.09 -25.82
N ILE A 585 4.00 11.66 -25.39
CA ILE A 585 4.87 12.46 -26.27
C ILE A 585 5.92 11.52 -26.88
N PRO A 586 6.05 11.46 -28.23
CA PRO A 586 7.05 10.60 -28.85
C PRO A 586 8.47 11.11 -28.52
N ILE A 587 9.30 10.23 -27.96
CA ILE A 587 10.75 10.47 -27.84
C ILE A 587 11.39 10.08 -29.15
N LYS A 588 11.85 11.04 -29.95
CA LYS A 588 12.75 10.71 -31.07
C LYS A 588 14.03 10.11 -30.50
N LYS A 589 14.39 8.93 -31.01
CA LYS A 589 15.67 8.27 -30.70
C LYS A 589 16.85 9.14 -31.11
#